data_3c6df6213bf96d3750e5b9925c592027
#
_entry.id   3c6df6213bf96d3750e5b9925c592027
#
_cell.length_a   1.000
_cell.length_b   1.000
_cell.length_c   1.000
_cell.angle_alpha   90.00
_cell.angle_beta   90.00
_cell.angle_gamma   90.00
#
_symmetry.space_group_name_H-M   'P 1'
#
loop_
_entity.id
_entity.type
_entity.pdbx_description
1 polymer ?
#
loop_
_entity_poly.entity_id
_entity_poly.type
_entity_poly.pdbx_seq_one_letter_code
_entity_poly.pdbx_strand_id
1 'polypeptide(L)'
;MRSDWTALQPEVLGAIKAHTGPIHQVVPAPAGNHADVAATVHAAAGRVFVKAARKLSEETDGPEVRSLRNEARIVPHVADFAPRLHWTVEAGGWLVLGFEHVDGRHADYTPGSPDLEILAKTVHALQGARCPDVVRMSVERRWATVAEDVSPMAGGALLHTDVNPENLLITPDGRAALVDWAHASRGAAWVELGLLIPWLLKAGHAPVEVGNWLSQFPSWTAADATHIDLFSEVFAERWRLRAEDSGCPAWVALHADLTRRWAEYRRGSG
;
A
#
# COMPACT_ATOMS: atom_id res chain seq x y z
N MET A 1 3.93 12.02 -12.94
CA MET A 1 3.05 11.61 -14.08
C MET A 1 3.56 10.28 -14.57
N ARG A 2 2.70 9.26 -14.67
CA ARG A 2 3.10 7.92 -15.10
C ARG A 2 3.57 7.95 -16.57
N SER A 3 4.69 7.30 -16.84
CA SER A 3 5.21 7.15 -18.20
C SER A 3 4.52 5.96 -18.89
N ASP A 4 4.44 6.01 -20.20
CA ASP A 4 3.98 4.88 -20.99
C ASP A 4 5.08 3.81 -21.11
N TRP A 5 4.73 2.56 -21.39
CA TRP A 5 5.67 1.47 -21.67
C TRP A 5 6.67 1.83 -22.77
N THR A 6 6.25 2.65 -23.73
CA THR A 6 7.09 3.14 -24.84
C THR A 6 8.23 4.06 -24.39
N ALA A 7 8.21 4.55 -23.15
CA ALA A 7 9.32 5.31 -22.57
C ALA A 7 10.54 4.45 -22.22
N LEU A 8 10.36 3.12 -22.18
CA LEU A 8 11.46 2.18 -21.92
C LEU A 8 12.37 2.07 -23.14
N GLN A 9 13.65 2.30 -22.93
CA GLN A 9 14.67 2.23 -23.97
C GLN A 9 14.89 0.79 -24.48
N PRO A 10 15.41 0.59 -25.70
CA PRO A 10 15.67 -0.75 -26.26
C PRO A 10 16.52 -1.65 -25.36
N GLU A 11 17.49 -1.07 -24.63
CA GLU A 11 18.33 -1.78 -23.67
C GLU A 11 17.51 -2.37 -22.52
N VAL A 12 16.58 -1.56 -21.94
CA VAL A 12 15.69 -2.00 -20.86
C VAL A 12 14.74 -3.10 -21.35
N LEU A 13 14.16 -2.90 -22.54
CA LEU A 13 13.29 -3.90 -23.17
C LEU A 13 14.05 -5.20 -23.48
N GLY A 14 15.31 -5.12 -23.87
CA GLY A 14 16.19 -6.28 -24.06
C GLY A 14 16.42 -7.03 -22.76
N ALA A 15 16.68 -6.31 -21.67
CA ALA A 15 16.86 -6.89 -20.35
C ALA A 15 15.57 -7.56 -19.83
N ILE A 16 14.40 -6.95 -20.01
CA ILE A 16 13.10 -7.58 -19.68
C ILE A 16 12.90 -8.87 -20.51
N LYS A 17 13.14 -8.82 -21.82
CA LYS A 17 13.00 -9.98 -22.71
C LYS A 17 13.94 -11.13 -22.36
N ALA A 18 15.10 -10.87 -21.78
CA ALA A 18 16.00 -11.91 -21.30
C ALA A 18 15.37 -12.78 -20.20
N HIS A 19 14.43 -12.23 -19.41
CA HIS A 19 13.69 -12.95 -18.38
C HIS A 19 12.34 -13.51 -18.84
N THR A 20 11.67 -12.81 -19.76
CA THR A 20 10.30 -13.14 -20.17
C THR A 20 10.23 -13.90 -21.51
N GLY A 21 11.29 -13.86 -22.31
CA GLY A 21 11.24 -14.21 -23.72
C GLY A 21 10.52 -13.13 -24.56
N PRO A 22 10.15 -13.44 -25.82
CA PRO A 22 9.41 -12.52 -26.68
C PRO A 22 8.12 -12.03 -26.03
N ILE A 23 7.92 -10.70 -26.08
CA ILE A 23 6.72 -10.03 -25.56
C ILE A 23 5.68 -9.96 -26.68
N HIS A 24 4.46 -10.38 -26.40
CA HIS A 24 3.35 -10.41 -27.37
C HIS A 24 2.37 -9.26 -27.13
N GLN A 25 2.13 -8.89 -25.86
CA GLN A 25 1.19 -7.84 -25.50
C GLN A 25 1.64 -7.18 -24.19
N VAL A 26 1.35 -5.89 -24.05
CA VAL A 26 1.52 -5.14 -22.82
C VAL A 26 0.20 -4.47 -22.48
N VAL A 27 -0.28 -4.68 -21.26
CA VAL A 27 -1.51 -4.08 -20.74
C VAL A 27 -1.11 -3.16 -19.59
N PRO A 28 -1.17 -1.81 -19.74
CA PRO A 28 -0.86 -0.88 -18.69
C PRO A 28 -1.77 -1.12 -17.46
N ALA A 29 -1.21 -1.02 -16.28
CA ALA A 29 -2.02 -1.07 -15.07
C ALA A 29 -2.89 0.21 -14.97
N PRO A 30 -4.19 0.09 -14.60
CA PRO A 30 -5.12 1.22 -14.62
C PRO A 30 -4.82 2.27 -13.55
N ALA A 31 -4.20 1.87 -12.43
CA ALA A 31 -3.93 2.72 -11.27
C ALA A 31 -2.51 2.49 -10.70
N GLY A 32 -2.12 3.30 -9.71
CA GLY A 32 -0.86 3.23 -8.98
C GLY A 32 0.06 4.43 -9.24
N ASN A 33 0.75 4.92 -8.19
CA ASN A 33 1.55 6.14 -8.22
C ASN A 33 3.03 5.92 -7.84
N HIS A 34 3.44 4.68 -7.55
CA HIS A 34 4.77 4.38 -6.99
C HIS A 34 5.78 3.82 -8.00
N ALA A 35 5.43 3.83 -9.29
CA ALA A 35 6.33 3.47 -10.37
C ALA A 35 6.05 4.37 -11.60
N ASP A 36 7.08 4.69 -12.36
CA ASP A 36 6.92 5.44 -13.62
C ASP A 36 6.17 4.59 -14.65
N VAL A 37 6.45 3.30 -14.70
CA VAL A 37 5.77 2.33 -15.58
C VAL A 37 5.29 1.15 -14.73
N ALA A 38 4.04 0.75 -14.92
CA ALA A 38 3.51 -0.51 -14.39
C ALA A 38 2.58 -1.13 -15.42
N ALA A 39 2.77 -2.42 -15.72
CA ALA A 39 2.01 -3.13 -16.73
C ALA A 39 2.03 -4.64 -16.51
N THR A 40 0.98 -5.31 -16.98
CA THR A 40 1.00 -6.76 -17.23
C THR A 40 1.62 -7.02 -18.59
N VAL A 41 2.68 -7.81 -18.60
CA VAL A 41 3.39 -8.23 -19.81
C VAL A 41 2.99 -9.67 -20.13
N HIS A 42 2.43 -9.88 -21.31
CA HIS A 42 2.16 -11.19 -21.87
C HIS A 42 3.35 -11.59 -22.75
N ALA A 43 4.05 -12.64 -22.38
CA ALA A 43 5.26 -13.07 -23.04
C ALA A 43 5.32 -14.59 -23.19
N ALA A 44 6.35 -15.09 -23.86
CA ALA A 44 6.51 -16.53 -24.10
C ALA A 44 6.61 -17.35 -22.79
N ALA A 45 7.19 -16.79 -21.73
CA ALA A 45 7.27 -17.43 -20.42
C ALA A 45 5.96 -17.34 -19.60
N GLY A 46 4.92 -16.67 -20.12
CA GLY A 46 3.68 -16.43 -19.41
C GLY A 46 3.41 -14.95 -19.11
N ARG A 47 2.52 -14.70 -18.13
CA ARG A 47 2.20 -13.33 -17.68
C ARG A 47 3.07 -12.92 -16.51
N VAL A 48 3.60 -11.71 -16.58
CA VAL A 48 4.43 -11.09 -15.53
C VAL A 48 3.91 -9.67 -15.28
N PHE A 49 3.79 -9.26 -14.02
CA PHE A 49 3.52 -7.87 -13.69
C PHE A 49 4.86 -7.14 -13.53
N VAL A 50 5.05 -6.08 -14.30
CA VAL A 50 6.30 -5.32 -14.34
C VAL A 50 6.08 -3.93 -13.75
N LYS A 51 6.92 -3.55 -12.78
CA LYS A 51 7.08 -2.18 -12.30
C LYS A 51 8.46 -1.66 -12.71
N ALA A 52 8.52 -0.43 -13.22
CA ALA A 52 9.79 0.20 -13.57
C ALA A 52 9.83 1.67 -13.12
N ALA A 53 10.99 2.12 -12.66
CA ALA A 53 11.24 3.50 -12.28
C ALA A 53 12.57 4.00 -12.84
N ARG A 54 12.59 5.26 -13.27
CA ARG A 54 13.77 5.89 -13.84
C ARG A 54 14.65 6.49 -12.75
N LYS A 55 15.94 6.20 -12.81
CA LYS A 55 16.94 6.85 -11.95
C LYS A 55 17.08 8.34 -12.34
N LEU A 56 17.42 9.16 -11.38
CA LEU A 56 17.75 10.59 -11.64
C LEU A 56 19.08 10.73 -12.40
N SER A 57 20.06 9.86 -12.05
CA SER A 57 21.33 9.67 -12.76
C SER A 57 21.79 8.23 -12.57
N GLU A 58 22.91 7.84 -13.19
CA GLU A 58 23.48 6.49 -13.00
C GLU A 58 23.75 6.18 -11.52
N GLU A 59 24.12 7.17 -10.73
CA GLU A 59 24.47 7.03 -9.31
C GLU A 59 23.36 7.47 -8.35
N THR A 60 22.26 8.08 -8.85
CA THR A 60 21.26 8.73 -8.00
C THR A 60 19.87 8.15 -8.22
N ASP A 61 19.32 7.54 -7.18
CA ASP A 61 17.95 7.03 -7.18
C ASP A 61 16.95 8.15 -6.87
N GLY A 62 15.91 8.27 -7.70
CA GLY A 62 14.71 9.06 -7.43
C GLY A 62 13.82 8.44 -6.35
N PRO A 63 12.75 9.13 -5.93
CA PRO A 63 11.80 8.61 -4.95
C PRO A 63 11.19 7.28 -5.38
N GLU A 64 10.79 7.15 -6.65
CA GLU A 64 10.16 5.96 -7.22
C GLU A 64 11.13 4.77 -7.23
N VAL A 65 12.40 4.99 -7.60
CA VAL A 65 13.43 3.94 -7.57
C VAL A 65 13.68 3.47 -6.14
N ARG A 66 13.77 4.41 -5.17
CA ARG A 66 13.92 4.05 -3.75
C ARG A 66 12.72 3.24 -3.24
N SER A 67 11.51 3.60 -3.68
CA SER A 67 10.28 2.87 -3.39
C SER A 67 10.36 1.43 -3.93
N LEU A 68 10.69 1.25 -5.20
CA LEU A 68 10.83 -0.09 -5.80
C LEU A 68 11.96 -0.91 -5.16
N ARG A 69 13.10 -0.30 -4.81
CA ARG A 69 14.16 -1.02 -4.08
C ARG A 69 13.69 -1.50 -2.70
N ASN A 70 12.88 -0.68 -2.02
CA ASN A 70 12.32 -1.08 -0.74
C ASN A 70 11.33 -2.25 -0.91
N GLU A 71 10.45 -2.17 -1.90
CA GLU A 71 9.52 -3.25 -2.25
C GLU A 71 10.26 -4.55 -2.59
N ALA A 72 11.27 -4.48 -3.47
CA ALA A 72 12.08 -5.64 -3.85
C ALA A 72 12.78 -6.30 -2.66
N ARG A 73 13.19 -5.50 -1.65
CA ARG A 73 13.81 -6.00 -0.43
C ARG A 73 12.82 -6.66 0.52
N ILE A 74 11.58 -6.19 0.58
CA ILE A 74 10.55 -6.63 1.53
C ILE A 74 9.82 -7.86 1.02
N VAL A 75 9.39 -7.86 -0.25
CA VAL A 75 8.51 -8.89 -0.84
C VAL A 75 8.99 -10.32 -0.60
N PRO A 76 10.29 -10.68 -0.71
CA PRO A 76 10.74 -12.05 -0.42
C PRO A 76 10.46 -12.53 1.01
N HIS A 77 10.23 -11.62 1.95
CA HIS A 77 9.99 -11.93 3.37
C HIS A 77 8.50 -11.91 3.76
N VAL A 78 7.61 -11.57 2.83
CA VAL A 78 6.15 -11.47 3.02
C VAL A 78 5.41 -12.30 1.97
N ALA A 79 6.01 -13.40 1.53
CA ALA A 79 5.52 -14.26 0.44
C ALA A 79 4.13 -14.87 0.70
N ASP A 80 3.71 -14.97 1.96
CA ASP A 80 2.36 -15.44 2.33
C ASP A 80 1.28 -14.41 1.98
N PHE A 81 1.65 -13.16 1.76
CA PHE A 81 0.74 -12.05 1.49
C PHE A 81 0.93 -11.45 0.11
N ALA A 82 2.16 -11.48 -0.43
CA ALA A 82 2.56 -10.74 -1.62
C ALA A 82 2.75 -11.66 -2.84
N PRO A 83 2.51 -11.16 -4.05
CA PRO A 83 2.98 -11.82 -5.27
C PRO A 83 4.50 -11.99 -5.25
N ARG A 84 4.97 -13.12 -5.75
CA ARG A 84 6.41 -13.43 -5.77
C ARG A 84 7.17 -12.47 -6.68
N LEU A 85 8.29 -11.93 -6.19
CA LEU A 85 9.27 -11.23 -7.04
C LEU A 85 10.12 -12.27 -7.78
N HIS A 86 10.03 -12.29 -9.10
CA HIS A 86 10.76 -13.22 -9.94
C HIS A 86 12.17 -12.74 -10.27
N TRP A 87 12.32 -11.45 -10.59
CA TRP A 87 13.58 -10.86 -11.00
C TRP A 87 13.62 -9.35 -10.80
N THR A 88 14.84 -8.84 -10.72
CA THR A 88 15.16 -7.42 -10.66
C THR A 88 16.24 -7.13 -11.69
N VAL A 89 16.09 -6.03 -12.45
CA VAL A 89 17.02 -5.61 -13.50
C VAL A 89 17.32 -4.13 -13.35
N GLU A 90 18.57 -3.75 -13.53
CA GLU A 90 18.99 -2.37 -13.76
C GLU A 90 19.61 -2.27 -15.14
N ALA A 91 19.03 -1.44 -16.01
CA ALA A 91 19.50 -1.21 -17.37
C ALA A 91 19.04 0.16 -17.88
N GLY A 92 19.81 0.83 -18.74
CA GLY A 92 19.43 2.06 -19.39
C GLY A 92 18.96 3.19 -18.45
N GLY A 93 19.49 3.23 -17.22
CA GLY A 93 19.07 4.20 -16.20
C GLY A 93 17.70 3.89 -15.56
N TRP A 94 17.21 2.66 -15.64
CA TRP A 94 15.98 2.19 -15.03
C TRP A 94 16.23 1.05 -14.04
N LEU A 95 15.44 1.04 -12.96
CA LEU A 95 15.21 -0.15 -12.12
C LEU A 95 13.89 -0.79 -12.53
N VAL A 96 13.91 -2.09 -12.80
CA VAL A 96 12.75 -2.87 -13.23
C VAL A 96 12.57 -4.07 -12.33
N LEU A 97 11.34 -4.28 -11.86
CA LEU A 97 10.94 -5.44 -11.07
C LEU A 97 9.91 -6.25 -11.84
N GLY A 98 10.09 -7.57 -11.89
CA GLY A 98 9.13 -8.50 -12.45
C GLY A 98 8.51 -9.36 -11.37
N PHE A 99 7.20 -9.24 -11.19
CA PHE A 99 6.43 -9.96 -10.20
C PHE A 99 5.57 -11.05 -10.84
N GLU A 100 5.23 -12.05 -10.08
CA GLU A 100 4.14 -12.97 -10.39
C GLU A 100 2.88 -12.15 -10.76
N HIS A 101 2.25 -12.51 -11.88
CA HIS A 101 0.97 -11.93 -12.24
C HIS A 101 -0.13 -12.60 -11.43
N VAL A 102 -0.84 -11.83 -10.63
CA VAL A 102 -2.01 -12.29 -9.90
C VAL A 102 -3.24 -12.18 -10.80
N ASP A 103 -3.86 -13.30 -11.12
CA ASP A 103 -5.13 -13.35 -11.83
C ASP A 103 -6.26 -13.12 -10.82
N GLY A 104 -6.58 -11.86 -10.60
CA GLY A 104 -7.54 -11.43 -9.58
C GLY A 104 -8.19 -10.11 -9.93
N ARG A 105 -9.19 -9.76 -9.14
CA ARG A 105 -9.84 -8.45 -9.16
C ARG A 105 -9.48 -7.64 -7.92
N HIS A 106 -9.59 -6.34 -7.99
CA HIS A 106 -9.52 -5.48 -6.81
C HIS A 106 -10.67 -5.77 -5.84
N ALA A 107 -10.40 -5.62 -4.54
CA ALA A 107 -11.39 -5.82 -3.51
C ALA A 107 -12.46 -4.72 -3.53
N ASP A 108 -13.67 -5.09 -3.16
CA ASP A 108 -14.78 -4.17 -2.96
C ASP A 108 -15.03 -3.99 -1.46
N TYR A 109 -14.83 -2.75 -0.97
CA TYR A 109 -15.03 -2.42 0.45
C TYR A 109 -16.42 -1.80 0.74
N THR A 110 -17.36 -1.83 -0.20
CA THR A 110 -18.71 -1.28 0.04
C THR A 110 -19.44 -2.03 1.14
N PRO A 111 -20.37 -1.37 1.88
CA PRO A 111 -21.17 -2.01 2.90
C PRO A 111 -21.88 -3.28 2.38
N GLY A 112 -21.73 -4.39 3.11
CA GLY A 112 -22.31 -5.68 2.74
C GLY A 112 -21.52 -6.49 1.71
N SER A 113 -20.41 -5.99 1.20
CA SER A 113 -19.53 -6.75 0.30
C SER A 113 -18.95 -7.99 1.03
N PRO A 114 -18.94 -9.17 0.40
CA PRO A 114 -18.28 -10.36 0.94
C PRO A 114 -16.76 -10.20 1.07
N ASP A 115 -16.18 -9.23 0.35
CA ASP A 115 -14.74 -8.96 0.40
C ASP A 115 -14.29 -8.39 1.74
N LEU A 116 -15.21 -7.81 2.52
CA LEU A 116 -14.91 -7.34 3.89
C LEU A 116 -14.50 -8.48 4.83
N GLU A 117 -15.00 -9.71 4.59
CA GLU A 117 -14.56 -10.89 5.34
C GLU A 117 -13.15 -11.32 4.91
N ILE A 118 -12.84 -11.25 3.62
CA ILE A 118 -11.50 -11.54 3.09
C ILE A 118 -10.50 -10.50 3.61
N LEU A 119 -10.88 -9.22 3.58
CA LEU A 119 -10.09 -8.14 4.17
C LEU A 119 -9.80 -8.39 5.65
N ALA A 120 -10.82 -8.74 6.43
CA ALA A 120 -10.66 -9.02 7.86
C ALA A 120 -9.68 -10.18 8.10
N LYS A 121 -9.84 -11.30 7.39
CA LYS A 121 -8.92 -12.45 7.46
C LYS A 121 -7.48 -12.06 7.09
N THR A 122 -7.32 -11.26 6.04
CA THR A 122 -6.01 -10.80 5.58
C THR A 122 -5.33 -9.93 6.64
N VAL A 123 -6.06 -8.97 7.23
CA VAL A 123 -5.52 -8.09 8.28
C VAL A 123 -5.21 -8.89 9.55
N HIS A 124 -6.06 -9.84 9.95
CA HIS A 124 -5.76 -10.73 11.07
C HIS A 124 -4.48 -11.54 10.86
N ALA A 125 -4.32 -12.13 9.68
CA ALA A 125 -3.12 -12.87 9.33
C ALA A 125 -1.87 -11.97 9.34
N LEU A 126 -1.98 -10.76 8.78
CA LEU A 126 -0.89 -9.77 8.79
C LEU A 126 -0.47 -9.39 10.20
N GLN A 127 -1.43 -9.15 11.11
CA GLN A 127 -1.16 -8.82 12.51
C GLN A 127 -0.51 -9.97 13.28
N GLY A 128 -0.75 -11.22 12.88
CA GLY A 128 -0.10 -12.41 13.42
C GLY A 128 1.31 -12.67 12.85
N ALA A 129 1.69 -12.00 11.78
CA ALA A 129 2.97 -12.20 11.13
C ALA A 129 4.11 -11.48 11.87
N ARG A 130 5.28 -12.16 11.93
CA ARG A 130 6.49 -11.51 12.44
C ARG A 130 6.95 -10.43 11.45
N CYS A 131 7.21 -9.21 11.95
CA CYS A 131 7.82 -8.17 11.13
C CYS A 131 9.25 -8.55 10.75
N PRO A 132 9.57 -8.65 9.45
CA PRO A 132 10.92 -8.98 9.01
C PRO A 132 11.93 -7.88 9.38
N ASP A 133 13.17 -8.27 9.69
CA ASP A 133 14.22 -7.33 10.07
C ASP A 133 14.62 -6.35 8.95
N VAL A 134 14.31 -6.70 7.70
CA VAL A 134 14.50 -5.82 6.53
C VAL A 134 13.53 -4.64 6.51
N VAL A 135 12.40 -4.71 7.23
CA VAL A 135 11.46 -3.61 7.38
C VAL A 135 12.03 -2.61 8.38
N ARG A 136 12.61 -1.53 7.86
CA ARG A 136 13.34 -0.52 8.65
C ARG A 136 12.51 0.72 8.98
N MET A 137 11.40 0.93 8.27
CA MET A 137 10.53 2.07 8.52
C MET A 137 9.72 1.85 9.80
N SER A 138 9.65 2.87 10.63
CA SER A 138 8.80 2.94 11.82
C SER A 138 7.61 3.83 11.51
N VAL A 139 6.39 3.32 11.71
CA VAL A 139 5.17 3.99 11.27
C VAL A 139 4.91 5.29 12.02
N GLU A 140 5.24 5.35 13.30
CA GLU A 140 5.05 6.52 14.16
C GLU A 140 5.78 7.76 13.64
N ARG A 141 6.92 7.57 12.96
CA ARG A 141 7.70 8.69 12.38
C ARG A 141 6.92 9.50 11.34
N ARG A 142 5.84 8.93 10.79
CA ARG A 142 5.00 9.64 9.83
C ARG A 142 4.28 10.84 10.44
N TRP A 143 4.09 10.85 11.76
CA TRP A 143 3.36 11.90 12.47
C TRP A 143 4.24 12.75 13.38
N ALA A 144 5.54 12.49 13.44
CA ALA A 144 6.49 13.23 14.28
C ALA A 144 6.57 14.74 13.97
N THR A 145 6.02 15.19 12.85
CA THR A 145 5.94 16.62 12.48
C THR A 145 4.63 17.29 12.92
N VAL A 146 3.64 16.51 13.37
CA VAL A 146 2.30 17.01 13.71
C VAL A 146 1.87 16.61 15.14
N ALA A 147 2.69 15.86 15.84
CA ALA A 147 2.45 15.47 17.25
C ALA A 147 3.75 15.48 18.04
N GLU A 148 3.67 15.90 19.31
CA GLU A 148 4.81 15.89 20.24
C GLU A 148 5.17 14.46 20.69
N ASP A 149 4.16 13.63 20.95
CA ASP A 149 4.33 12.22 21.32
C ASP A 149 3.64 11.31 20.31
N VAL A 150 4.45 10.53 19.61
CA VAL A 150 4.01 9.51 18.64
C VAL A 150 4.29 8.08 19.14
N SER A 151 4.82 7.95 20.37
CA SER A 151 5.19 6.66 20.96
C SER A 151 4.02 5.66 21.05
N PRO A 152 2.74 6.07 21.22
CA PRO A 152 1.62 5.15 21.23
C PRO A 152 1.45 4.33 19.94
N MET A 153 1.93 4.86 18.80
CA MET A 153 1.85 4.20 17.49
C MET A 153 3.04 3.28 17.25
N ALA A 154 4.10 3.37 18.07
CA ALA A 154 5.27 2.53 17.94
C ALA A 154 4.97 1.07 18.31
N GLY A 155 5.69 0.14 17.70
CA GLY A 155 5.53 -1.28 17.95
C GLY A 155 6.37 -2.16 17.05
N GLY A 156 6.21 -3.48 17.21
CA GLY A 156 6.97 -4.48 16.47
C GLY A 156 6.16 -5.25 15.42
N ALA A 157 4.87 -4.95 15.24
CA ALA A 157 4.05 -5.63 14.24
C ALA A 157 4.43 -5.21 12.81
N LEU A 158 4.24 -6.13 11.87
CA LEU A 158 4.33 -5.83 10.44
C LEU A 158 3.07 -5.08 10.02
N LEU A 159 3.26 -3.92 9.41
CA LEU A 159 2.21 -3.11 8.82
C LEU A 159 2.46 -2.95 7.32
N HIS A 160 1.44 -3.17 6.52
CA HIS A 160 1.47 -2.83 5.08
C HIS A 160 1.38 -1.32 4.88
N THR A 161 0.55 -0.67 5.69
CA THR A 161 0.30 0.78 5.78
C THR A 161 -0.49 1.40 4.63
N ASP A 162 -0.92 0.60 3.67
CA ASP A 162 -1.76 1.04 2.54
C ASP A 162 -2.67 -0.09 2.05
N VAL A 163 -3.41 -0.72 2.97
CA VAL A 163 -4.40 -1.76 2.65
C VAL A 163 -5.66 -1.10 2.10
N ASN A 164 -5.56 -0.57 0.89
CA ASN A 164 -6.68 0.00 0.15
C ASN A 164 -7.27 -1.00 -0.85
N PRO A 165 -8.47 -0.76 -1.42
CA PRO A 165 -9.10 -1.67 -2.38
C PRO A 165 -8.22 -2.01 -3.59
N GLU A 166 -7.40 -1.06 -4.07
CA GLU A 166 -6.55 -1.24 -5.25
C GLU A 166 -5.32 -2.12 -4.95
N ASN A 167 -4.91 -2.20 -3.67
CA ASN A 167 -3.77 -2.98 -3.21
C ASN A 167 -4.14 -4.37 -2.68
N LEU A 168 -5.44 -4.69 -2.55
CA LEU A 168 -5.93 -6.01 -2.20
C LEU A 168 -6.54 -6.68 -3.42
N LEU A 169 -5.84 -7.68 -3.98
CA LEU A 169 -6.33 -8.48 -5.08
C LEU A 169 -6.96 -9.76 -4.57
N ILE A 170 -8.14 -10.11 -5.10
CA ILE A 170 -8.88 -11.33 -4.76
C ILE A 170 -8.90 -12.22 -5.99
N THR A 171 -8.29 -13.40 -5.87
CA THR A 171 -8.24 -14.41 -6.92
C THR A 171 -9.58 -15.14 -7.06
N PRO A 172 -9.86 -15.81 -8.19
CA PRO A 172 -11.12 -16.55 -8.39
C PRO A 172 -11.38 -17.67 -7.37
N ASP A 173 -10.33 -18.20 -6.75
CA ASP A 173 -10.42 -19.20 -5.65
C ASP A 173 -10.55 -18.56 -4.26
N GLY A 174 -10.73 -17.23 -4.19
CA GLY A 174 -10.97 -16.49 -2.95
C GLY A 174 -9.75 -16.20 -2.11
N ARG A 175 -8.52 -16.43 -2.63
CA ARG A 175 -7.30 -16.03 -1.94
C ARG A 175 -7.07 -14.51 -2.10
N ALA A 176 -6.48 -13.91 -1.08
CA ALA A 176 -6.07 -12.52 -1.09
C ALA A 176 -4.57 -12.40 -1.39
N ALA A 177 -4.20 -11.38 -2.16
CA ALA A 177 -2.82 -10.96 -2.34
C ALA A 177 -2.72 -9.44 -2.12
N LEU A 178 -1.83 -9.02 -1.22
CA LEU A 178 -1.48 -7.63 -1.00
C LEU A 178 -0.33 -7.25 -1.94
N VAL A 179 -0.51 -6.15 -2.66
CA VAL A 179 0.51 -5.59 -3.57
C VAL A 179 0.98 -4.23 -3.08
N ASP A 180 2.10 -3.74 -3.59
CA ASP A 180 2.67 -2.42 -3.28
C ASP A 180 3.23 -2.29 -1.84
N TRP A 181 4.18 -3.16 -1.51
CA TRP A 181 4.83 -3.25 -0.20
C TRP A 181 5.90 -2.18 0.06
N ALA A 182 6.05 -1.22 -0.82
CA ALA A 182 7.10 -0.20 -0.75
C ALA A 182 7.11 0.59 0.58
N HIS A 183 5.96 0.75 1.21
CA HIS A 183 5.76 1.54 2.42
C HIS A 183 5.58 0.69 3.70
N ALA A 184 5.77 -0.63 3.62
CA ALA A 184 5.65 -1.49 4.79
C ALA A 184 6.54 -0.98 5.94
N SER A 185 5.98 -0.99 7.13
CA SER A 185 6.58 -0.40 8.32
C SER A 185 6.39 -1.33 9.52
N ARG A 186 7.16 -1.10 10.58
CA ARG A 186 6.85 -1.66 11.89
C ARG A 186 6.09 -0.65 12.73
N GLY A 187 5.19 -1.13 13.58
CA GLY A 187 4.39 -0.27 14.44
C GLY A 187 3.50 -1.05 15.38
N ALA A 188 2.63 -0.36 16.10
CA ALA A 188 1.55 -0.99 16.86
C ALA A 188 0.51 -1.57 15.87
N ALA A 189 0.09 -2.83 16.11
CA ALA A 189 -0.77 -3.56 15.15
C ALA A 189 -2.09 -2.84 14.85
N TRP A 190 -2.65 -2.11 15.82
CA TRP A 190 -3.90 -1.35 15.65
C TRP A 190 -3.76 -0.16 14.67
N VAL A 191 -2.53 0.32 14.41
CA VAL A 191 -2.30 1.44 13.46
C VAL A 191 -2.68 1.05 12.03
N GLU A 192 -2.49 -0.22 11.62
CA GLU A 192 -2.96 -0.69 10.32
C GLU A 192 -4.46 -0.48 10.13
N LEU A 193 -5.22 -0.78 11.19
CA LEU A 193 -6.67 -0.59 11.22
C LEU A 193 -7.04 0.90 11.16
N GLY A 194 -6.30 1.74 11.88
CA GLY A 194 -6.47 3.19 11.80
C GLY A 194 -6.25 3.76 10.39
N LEU A 195 -5.23 3.24 9.69
CA LEU A 195 -4.94 3.62 8.31
C LEU A 195 -5.99 3.12 7.30
N LEU A 196 -6.71 2.05 7.62
CA LEU A 196 -7.77 1.49 6.80
C LEU A 196 -9.08 2.30 6.85
N ILE A 197 -9.32 3.04 7.93
CA ILE A 197 -10.57 3.77 8.19
C ILE A 197 -11.01 4.66 7.02
N PRO A 198 -10.15 5.54 6.45
CA PRO A 198 -10.57 6.40 5.36
C PRO A 198 -11.06 5.63 4.13
N TRP A 199 -10.53 4.44 3.88
CA TRP A 199 -10.93 3.60 2.75
C TRP A 199 -12.32 3.00 2.95
N LEU A 200 -12.66 2.57 4.17
CA LEU A 200 -14.01 2.11 4.51
C LEU A 200 -15.02 3.26 4.43
N LEU A 201 -14.69 4.44 4.98
CA LEU A 201 -15.53 5.63 4.87
C LEU A 201 -15.74 6.06 3.41
N LYS A 202 -14.67 6.01 2.59
CA LYS A 202 -14.73 6.29 1.15
C LYS A 202 -15.65 5.31 0.42
N ALA A 203 -15.68 4.06 0.85
CA ALA A 203 -16.53 3.03 0.28
C ALA A 203 -18.02 3.17 0.68
N GLY A 204 -18.35 4.11 1.58
CA GLY A 204 -19.73 4.44 1.93
C GLY A 204 -20.17 3.97 3.32
N HIS A 205 -19.28 3.40 4.13
CA HIS A 205 -19.62 3.09 5.52
C HIS A 205 -19.83 4.35 6.36
N ALA A 206 -20.79 4.31 7.27
CA ALA A 206 -20.90 5.32 8.33
C ALA A 206 -19.80 5.10 9.39
N PRO A 207 -19.34 6.16 10.12
CA PRO A 207 -18.30 6.01 11.15
C PRO A 207 -18.62 4.95 12.21
N VAL A 208 -19.90 4.83 12.62
CA VAL A 208 -20.33 3.80 13.60
C VAL A 208 -20.19 2.39 13.03
N GLU A 209 -20.46 2.18 11.74
CA GLU A 209 -20.28 0.88 11.09
C GLU A 209 -18.79 0.50 10.99
N VAL A 210 -17.93 1.49 10.69
CA VAL A 210 -16.47 1.30 10.72
C VAL A 210 -16.02 0.91 12.12
N GLY A 211 -16.47 1.62 13.17
CA GLY A 211 -16.16 1.30 14.56
C GLY A 211 -16.57 -0.13 14.93
N ASN A 212 -17.77 -0.55 14.54
CA ASN A 212 -18.28 -1.91 14.75
C ASN A 212 -17.42 -2.95 14.00
N TRP A 213 -17.04 -2.67 12.75
CA TRP A 213 -16.19 -3.56 11.97
C TRP A 213 -14.79 -3.70 12.58
N LEU A 214 -14.21 -2.61 13.10
CA LEU A 214 -12.90 -2.62 13.76
C LEU A 214 -12.91 -3.40 15.08
N SER A 215 -14.05 -3.46 15.79
CA SER A 215 -14.17 -4.12 17.09
C SER A 215 -13.93 -5.64 17.06
N GLN A 216 -13.96 -6.27 15.89
CA GLN A 216 -13.61 -7.67 15.73
C GLN A 216 -12.11 -7.96 15.92
N PHE A 217 -11.25 -6.93 15.88
CA PHE A 217 -9.80 -7.08 15.97
C PHE A 217 -9.30 -6.91 17.41
N PRO A 218 -8.67 -7.93 18.00
CA PRO A 218 -8.12 -7.82 19.37
C PRO A 218 -7.12 -6.69 19.53
N SER A 219 -6.32 -6.39 18.50
CA SER A 219 -5.37 -5.28 18.53
C SER A 219 -6.04 -3.92 18.69
N TRP A 220 -7.26 -3.76 18.13
CA TRP A 220 -8.06 -2.53 18.26
C TRP A 220 -8.73 -2.42 19.61
N THR A 221 -9.37 -3.49 20.07
CA THR A 221 -10.13 -3.48 21.33
C THR A 221 -9.24 -3.47 22.58
N ALA A 222 -7.98 -3.95 22.45
CA ALA A 222 -7.00 -3.90 23.53
C ALA A 222 -6.16 -2.60 23.52
N ALA A 223 -6.23 -1.79 22.47
CA ALA A 223 -5.54 -0.51 22.43
C ALA A 223 -6.22 0.49 23.38
N ASP A 224 -5.40 1.34 24.02
CA ASP A 224 -5.94 2.46 24.82
C ASP A 224 -6.75 3.40 23.92
N ALA A 225 -7.98 3.70 24.33
CA ALA A 225 -8.87 4.59 23.59
C ALA A 225 -8.24 5.97 23.35
N THR A 226 -7.49 6.48 24.33
CA THR A 226 -6.77 7.77 24.21
C THR A 226 -5.68 7.74 23.15
N HIS A 227 -5.03 6.60 22.93
CA HIS A 227 -4.04 6.43 21.85
C HIS A 227 -4.70 6.41 20.48
N ILE A 228 -5.86 5.76 20.35
CA ILE A 228 -6.65 5.77 19.12
C ILE A 228 -7.17 7.18 18.83
N ASP A 229 -7.61 7.93 19.84
CA ASP A 229 -8.08 9.31 19.70
C ASP A 229 -6.95 10.23 19.25
N LEU A 230 -5.79 10.15 19.91
CA LEU A 230 -4.58 10.87 19.50
C LEU A 230 -4.21 10.58 18.05
N PHE A 231 -4.17 9.29 17.66
CA PHE A 231 -3.88 8.90 16.27
C PHE A 231 -4.90 9.51 15.31
N SER A 232 -6.18 9.47 15.65
CA SER A 232 -7.25 9.97 14.78
C SER A 232 -7.09 11.47 14.53
N GLU A 233 -6.71 12.24 15.56
CA GLU A 233 -6.49 13.68 15.47
C GLU A 233 -5.23 14.01 14.65
N VAL A 234 -4.09 13.38 14.95
CA VAL A 234 -2.84 13.67 14.24
C VAL A 234 -2.89 13.19 12.78
N PHE A 235 -3.65 12.12 12.51
CA PHE A 235 -3.87 11.63 11.15
C PHE A 235 -4.72 12.61 10.34
N ALA A 236 -5.80 13.14 10.93
CA ALA A 236 -6.62 14.17 10.31
C ALA A 236 -5.81 15.46 10.07
N GLU A 237 -5.03 15.90 11.07
CA GLU A 237 -4.21 17.10 10.95
C GLU A 237 -3.15 16.99 9.84
N ARG A 238 -2.46 15.85 9.76
CA ARG A 238 -1.50 15.60 8.69
C ARG A 238 -2.12 15.71 7.30
N TRP A 239 -3.33 15.16 7.10
CA TRP A 239 -4.02 15.24 5.83
C TRP A 239 -4.58 16.63 5.55
N ARG A 240 -5.03 17.36 6.58
CA ARG A 240 -5.45 18.76 6.49
C ARG A 240 -4.30 19.62 5.97
N LEU A 241 -3.12 19.53 6.59
CA LEU A 241 -1.93 20.27 6.15
C LEU A 241 -1.54 19.94 4.71
N ARG A 242 -1.61 18.66 4.34
CA ARG A 242 -1.32 18.24 2.96
C ARG A 242 -2.34 18.76 1.95
N ALA A 243 -3.59 18.93 2.36
CA ALA A 243 -4.64 19.48 1.50
C ALA A 243 -4.52 21.00 1.29
N GLU A 244 -3.76 21.70 2.13
CA GLU A 244 -3.48 23.14 2.00
C GLU A 244 -2.36 23.43 0.99
N ASP A 245 -1.59 22.42 0.57
CA ASP A 245 -0.54 22.60 -0.44
C ASP A 245 -1.16 23.06 -1.78
N SER A 246 -0.55 24.10 -2.37
CA SER A 246 -1.00 24.62 -3.67
C SER A 246 -0.90 23.54 -4.76
N GLY A 247 -2.02 23.27 -5.45
CA GLY A 247 -2.07 22.22 -6.48
C GLY A 247 -2.34 20.82 -5.95
N CYS A 248 -2.80 20.69 -4.70
CA CYS A 248 -3.21 19.45 -4.09
C CYS A 248 -4.24 18.70 -4.97
N PRO A 249 -4.03 17.43 -5.29
CA PRO A 249 -5.00 16.63 -6.04
C PRO A 249 -6.31 16.45 -5.26
N ALA A 250 -7.45 16.40 -5.97
CA ALA A 250 -8.79 16.27 -5.36
C ALA A 250 -8.90 15.08 -4.39
N TRP A 251 -8.20 13.97 -4.63
CA TRP A 251 -8.21 12.82 -3.74
C TRP A 251 -7.58 13.10 -2.37
N VAL A 252 -6.63 14.04 -2.28
CA VAL A 252 -6.00 14.46 -1.00
C VAL A 252 -7.03 15.23 -0.16
N ALA A 253 -7.78 16.16 -0.78
CA ALA A 253 -8.85 16.89 -0.09
C ALA A 253 -9.95 15.94 0.41
N LEU A 254 -10.35 14.96 -0.41
CA LEU A 254 -11.29 13.92 0.00
C LEU A 254 -10.75 13.13 1.20
N HIS A 255 -9.48 12.72 1.16
CA HIS A 255 -8.88 11.95 2.25
C HIS A 255 -8.79 12.76 3.55
N ALA A 256 -8.50 14.06 3.45
CA ALA A 256 -8.54 14.98 4.58
C ALA A 256 -9.96 15.09 5.19
N ASP A 257 -11.00 15.16 4.36
CA ASP A 257 -12.38 15.16 4.87
C ASP A 257 -12.74 13.85 5.58
N LEU A 258 -12.37 12.72 5.02
CA LEU A 258 -12.65 11.40 5.60
C LEU A 258 -11.96 11.21 6.96
N THR A 259 -10.69 11.58 7.08
CA THR A 259 -9.96 11.50 8.35
C THR A 259 -10.51 12.47 9.39
N ARG A 260 -10.91 13.70 8.99
CA ARG A 260 -11.60 14.67 9.86
C ARG A 260 -12.93 14.11 10.38
N ARG A 261 -13.78 13.55 9.52
CA ARG A 261 -15.08 12.92 9.89
C ARG A 261 -14.88 11.81 10.94
N TRP A 262 -13.84 11.00 10.79
CA TRP A 262 -13.52 9.98 11.78
C TRP A 262 -13.10 10.59 13.13
N ALA A 263 -12.19 11.58 13.13
CA ALA A 263 -11.75 12.25 14.35
C ALA A 263 -12.92 12.94 15.08
N GLU A 264 -13.85 13.55 14.34
CA GLU A 264 -15.07 14.15 14.93
C GLU A 264 -16.00 13.10 15.55
N TYR A 265 -16.19 11.96 14.89
CA TYR A 265 -16.96 10.84 15.43
C TYR A 265 -16.35 10.33 16.73
N ARG A 266 -15.03 10.14 16.79
CA ARG A 266 -14.32 9.71 18.00
C ARG A 266 -14.53 10.67 19.17
N ARG A 267 -14.43 11.98 18.94
CA ARG A 267 -14.67 13.02 19.97
C ARG A 267 -16.11 13.06 20.48
N GLY A 268 -17.08 12.69 19.64
CA GLY A 268 -18.50 12.68 20.04
C GLY A 268 -18.97 11.37 20.67
N SER A 269 -18.11 10.34 20.72
CA SER A 269 -18.44 8.99 21.20
C SER A 269 -17.79 8.66 22.55
N GLY A 270 -17.01 9.61 23.13
CA GLY A 270 -16.31 9.53 24.41
C GLY A 270 -17.10 10.08 25.60
#